data_80dd0403145f89c94f56d38d91264dba
#
_entry.id   80dd0403145f89c94f56d38d91264dba
#
_cell.length_a   1.000
_cell.length_b   1.000
_cell.length_c   1.000
_cell.angle_alpha   90.00
_cell.angle_beta   90.00
_cell.angle_gamma   90.00
#
_symmetry.space_group_name_H-M   'P 1'
#
loop_
_entity.id
_entity.type
_entity.pdbx_description
1 polymer ?
#
loop_
_entity_poly.entity_id
_entity_poly.type
_entity_poly.pdbx_seq_one_letter_code
_entity_poly.pdbx_strand_id
1 'polypeptide(L)'
;MRSFCLLLGLLAVIQTAVSYAPSFVPRNNGVIAPMSKEIVASKVFGTRSTSSKMSSGVSSVKMMPIGVPKVAYRVPGSQQADWVDIYNRLYRERIIFLGAEIDDELANQVIGVMLYLDSEDSSKPIYLYINSPGGSVISGLAIIDCMQHIQSEVITINLGLAASMASFILAAGSKGKRLALPSSRIMIHQPMGGAQGQAEDIKVEAAQILKIRDNLVKMYSMMTGQTTERITKDLDRDNFLSAYEAADYGLIDRVLEYNKESDTQL
;
A
#
# COMPACT_ATOMS: atom_id res chain seq x y z
N MET A 1 -29.36 -25.34 31.64
CA MET A 1 -29.21 -26.47 30.71
C MET A 1 -29.63 -26.14 29.27
N ARG A 2 -29.52 -24.87 28.81
CA ARG A 2 -29.82 -24.48 27.39
C ARG A 2 -28.64 -23.91 26.62
N SER A 3 -27.46 -23.79 27.25
CA SER A 3 -26.25 -23.25 26.60
C SER A 3 -25.26 -24.31 26.06
N PHE A 4 -25.49 -25.61 26.27
CA PHE A 4 -24.58 -26.68 25.86
C PHE A 4 -24.91 -27.30 24.50
N CYS A 5 -26.12 -27.05 23.96
CA CYS A 5 -26.52 -27.60 22.64
C CYS A 5 -26.09 -26.73 21.43
N LEU A 6 -25.68 -25.48 21.64
CA LEU A 6 -25.25 -24.61 20.53
C LEU A 6 -23.79 -24.79 20.13
N LEU A 7 -22.94 -25.34 21.00
CA LEU A 7 -21.52 -25.58 20.69
C LEU A 7 -21.28 -26.86 19.86
N LEU A 8 -22.17 -27.82 19.94
CA LEU A 8 -22.06 -29.08 19.16
C LEU A 8 -22.59 -28.96 17.73
N GLY A 9 -23.41 -27.96 17.43
CA GLY A 9 -23.89 -27.66 16.09
C GLY A 9 -22.87 -26.96 15.19
N LEU A 10 -21.92 -26.22 15.75
CA LEU A 10 -20.90 -25.48 14.99
C LEU A 10 -19.72 -26.36 14.58
N LEU A 11 -19.42 -27.42 15.31
CA LEU A 11 -18.33 -28.35 14.97
C LEU A 11 -18.67 -29.34 13.84
N ALA A 12 -19.95 -29.56 13.57
CA ALA A 12 -20.39 -30.48 12.49
C ALA A 12 -20.37 -29.81 11.11
N VAL A 13 -20.36 -28.47 11.02
CA VAL A 13 -20.34 -27.74 9.74
C VAL A 13 -18.91 -27.53 9.20
N ILE A 14 -17.89 -27.62 10.06
CA ILE A 14 -16.48 -27.43 9.66
C ILE A 14 -15.87 -28.71 9.07
N GLN A 15 -16.48 -29.88 9.31
CA GLN A 15 -15.92 -31.17 8.87
C GLN A 15 -16.36 -31.60 7.46
N THR A 16 -17.27 -30.89 6.79
CA THR A 16 -17.74 -31.23 5.43
C THR A 16 -17.16 -30.34 4.31
N ALA A 17 -16.29 -29.38 4.61
CA ALA A 17 -15.71 -28.48 3.62
C ALA A 17 -14.29 -28.86 3.14
N VAL A 18 -13.75 -30.01 3.54
CA VAL A 18 -12.37 -30.45 3.19
C VAL A 18 -12.39 -31.67 2.27
N SER A 19 -13.20 -31.67 1.24
CA SER A 19 -13.17 -32.76 0.24
C SER A 19 -13.62 -32.31 -1.14
N TYR A 20 -12.93 -31.31 -1.71
CA TYR A 20 -12.95 -31.10 -3.17
C TYR A 20 -11.68 -30.37 -3.60
N ALA A 21 -10.59 -31.09 -3.74
CA ALA A 21 -9.44 -30.65 -4.51
C ALA A 21 -9.44 -31.41 -5.84
N PRO A 22 -9.61 -30.76 -6.99
CA PRO A 22 -9.39 -31.41 -8.26
C PRO A 22 -7.90 -31.67 -8.44
N SER A 23 -7.54 -32.94 -8.59
CA SER A 23 -6.20 -33.40 -8.96
C SER A 23 -5.84 -32.87 -10.35
N PHE A 24 -4.93 -31.92 -10.43
CA PHE A 24 -4.35 -31.44 -11.67
C PHE A 24 -3.26 -32.43 -12.12
N VAL A 25 -3.54 -33.22 -13.16
CA VAL A 25 -2.56 -34.05 -13.84
C VAL A 25 -1.91 -33.22 -14.93
N PRO A 26 -0.59 -32.99 -14.92
CA PRO A 26 0.08 -32.29 -16.01
C PRO A 26 0.17 -33.17 -17.23
N ARG A 27 -0.50 -32.80 -18.32
CA ARG A 27 -0.27 -33.38 -19.64
C ARG A 27 1.04 -32.88 -20.20
N ASN A 28 1.98 -33.79 -20.34
CA ASN A 28 3.24 -33.61 -21.03
C ASN A 28 2.96 -33.58 -22.55
N ASN A 29 3.23 -32.47 -23.21
CA ASN A 29 3.27 -32.44 -24.68
C ASN A 29 4.33 -31.45 -25.16
N GLY A 30 5.35 -32.02 -25.78
CA GLY A 30 5.99 -31.49 -26.98
C GLY A 30 6.99 -30.36 -26.78
N VAL A 31 8.25 -30.77 -26.75
CA VAL A 31 9.42 -29.97 -27.02
C VAL A 31 9.25 -29.21 -28.35
N ILE A 32 9.27 -27.88 -28.32
CA ILE A 32 9.57 -27.03 -29.49
C ILE A 32 10.82 -26.25 -29.15
N ALA A 33 11.90 -26.57 -29.87
CA ALA A 33 13.18 -25.88 -29.81
C ALA A 33 13.04 -24.44 -30.34
N PRO A 34 13.77 -23.44 -29.77
CA PRO A 34 13.81 -22.12 -30.36
C PRO A 34 14.71 -22.11 -31.57
N MET A 35 14.14 -21.69 -32.72
CA MET A 35 14.89 -21.40 -33.95
C MET A 35 15.78 -20.19 -33.74
N SER A 36 17.08 -20.43 -33.92
CA SER A 36 18.11 -19.39 -34.11
C SER A 36 17.84 -18.59 -35.38
N LYS A 37 17.67 -17.27 -35.24
CA LYS A 37 17.75 -16.33 -36.38
C LYS A 37 19.16 -15.80 -36.49
N GLU A 38 20.02 -16.53 -37.22
CA GLU A 38 21.13 -15.94 -37.90
C GLU A 38 20.64 -15.47 -39.29
N ILE A 39 20.68 -14.18 -39.54
CA ILE A 39 20.56 -13.60 -40.87
C ILE A 39 21.78 -12.72 -41.11
N VAL A 40 22.69 -13.30 -41.87
CA VAL A 40 23.47 -12.73 -42.95
C VAL A 40 23.32 -11.21 -43.12
N ALA A 41 24.37 -10.47 -42.84
CA ALA A 41 24.69 -9.20 -43.49
C ALA A 41 26.15 -9.24 -43.94
N SER A 42 26.28 -9.28 -45.24
CA SER A 42 27.51 -9.29 -46.05
C SER A 42 28.37 -8.05 -45.86
N LYS A 43 29.66 -8.30 -45.79
CA LYS A 43 30.80 -7.51 -46.28
C LYS A 43 30.42 -6.28 -47.10
N VAL A 44 30.87 -5.10 -46.71
CA VAL A 44 31.57 -4.12 -47.54
C VAL A 44 32.25 -3.07 -46.63
N PHE A 45 33.46 -2.71 -46.97
CA PHE A 45 34.36 -1.66 -46.48
C PHE A 45 35.24 -1.95 -45.27
N GLY A 46 36.47 -2.31 -45.61
CA GLY A 46 37.59 -2.22 -44.70
C GLY A 46 38.06 -0.77 -44.51
N THR A 47 38.18 -0.38 -43.26
CA THR A 47 39.12 0.66 -42.83
C THR A 47 39.76 0.21 -41.52
N ARG A 48 41.05 0.06 -41.58
CA ARG A 48 41.95 -0.30 -40.51
C ARG A 48 42.07 0.93 -39.59
N SER A 49 41.40 0.90 -38.44
CA SER A 49 41.60 1.87 -37.38
C SER A 49 42.16 1.14 -36.16
N THR A 50 43.42 1.40 -35.86
CA THR A 50 44.07 1.05 -34.63
C THR A 50 43.53 1.93 -33.51
N SER A 51 42.52 1.49 -32.76
CA SER A 51 42.15 2.14 -31.52
C SER A 51 42.70 1.36 -30.36
N SER A 52 43.59 1.99 -29.61
CA SER A 52 44.07 1.58 -28.33
C SER A 52 42.90 1.36 -27.39
N LYS A 53 42.81 0.16 -26.81
CA LYS A 53 41.87 -0.14 -25.68
C LYS A 53 42.30 0.67 -24.46
N MET A 54 41.72 1.83 -24.26
CA MET A 54 41.61 2.40 -22.96
C MET A 54 40.51 1.62 -22.22
N SER A 55 40.92 0.71 -21.35
CA SER A 55 40.03 0.12 -20.34
C SER A 55 39.65 1.21 -19.33
N SER A 56 38.55 1.90 -19.58
CA SER A 56 37.89 2.67 -18.56
C SER A 56 37.29 1.69 -17.56
N GLY A 57 38.05 1.34 -16.55
CA GLY A 57 37.53 0.71 -15.35
C GLY A 57 36.60 1.65 -14.62
N VAL A 58 35.39 1.81 -15.13
CA VAL A 58 34.30 2.32 -14.32
C VAL A 58 33.96 1.19 -13.35
N SER A 59 34.58 1.23 -12.18
CA SER A 59 34.12 0.44 -11.04
C SER A 59 32.67 0.86 -10.81
N SER A 60 31.73 0.00 -11.19
CA SER A 60 30.35 0.15 -10.80
C SER A 60 30.35 0.23 -9.28
N VAL A 61 30.07 1.41 -8.74
CA VAL A 61 29.80 1.57 -7.33
C VAL A 61 28.58 0.69 -7.04
N LYS A 62 28.85 -0.51 -6.55
CA LYS A 62 27.82 -1.39 -6.05
C LYS A 62 27.24 -0.66 -4.84
N MET A 63 26.15 0.07 -5.05
CA MET A 63 25.35 0.56 -3.91
C MET A 63 24.99 -0.69 -3.11
N MET A 64 25.57 -0.82 -1.93
CA MET A 64 25.14 -1.85 -0.99
C MET A 64 23.65 -1.60 -0.75
N PRO A 65 22.77 -2.60 -0.99
CA PRO A 65 21.39 -2.45 -0.61
C PRO A 65 21.39 -2.14 0.90
N ILE A 66 20.87 -0.99 1.27
CA ILE A 66 20.65 -0.65 2.68
C ILE A 66 19.59 -1.64 3.15
N GLY A 67 20.04 -2.72 3.79
CA GLY A 67 19.12 -3.69 4.40
C GLY A 67 18.29 -3.03 5.48
N VAL A 68 17.19 -3.64 5.86
CA VAL A 68 16.37 -3.16 6.98
C VAL A 68 17.25 -3.09 8.23
N PRO A 69 17.41 -1.92 8.87
CA PRO A 69 18.27 -1.78 10.04
C PRO A 69 17.71 -2.62 11.20
N LYS A 70 18.62 -3.24 11.95
CA LYS A 70 18.29 -3.98 13.17
C LYS A 70 18.58 -3.12 14.39
N VAL A 71 17.71 -3.21 15.38
CA VAL A 71 17.83 -2.52 16.66
C VAL A 71 17.85 -3.53 17.79
N ALA A 72 18.60 -3.23 18.85
CA ALA A 72 18.62 -4.07 20.04
C ALA A 72 17.29 -3.91 20.79
N TYR A 73 16.61 -5.00 21.05
CA TYR A 73 15.39 -5.03 21.84
C TYR A 73 15.55 -6.00 23.02
N ARG A 74 15.26 -5.49 24.22
CA ARG A 74 15.24 -6.32 25.43
C ARG A 74 13.78 -6.59 25.82
N VAL A 75 13.38 -7.83 25.82
CA VAL A 75 12.08 -8.23 26.37
C VAL A 75 12.08 -7.95 27.88
N PRO A 76 11.01 -7.34 28.45
CA PRO A 76 10.89 -7.15 29.89
C PRO A 76 11.11 -8.47 30.64
N GLY A 77 12.06 -8.48 31.60
CA GLY A 77 12.44 -9.68 32.34
C GLY A 77 13.58 -10.52 31.73
N SER A 78 14.02 -10.26 30.50
CA SER A 78 15.18 -10.92 29.89
C SER A 78 16.49 -10.19 30.22
N GLN A 79 17.57 -10.96 30.44
CA GLN A 79 18.92 -10.38 30.62
C GLN A 79 19.64 -10.14 29.28
N GLN A 80 19.15 -10.73 28.17
CA GLN A 80 19.75 -10.60 26.86
C GLN A 80 18.88 -9.70 25.96
N ALA A 81 19.53 -8.93 25.10
CA ALA A 81 18.89 -8.16 24.04
C ALA A 81 18.94 -8.94 22.73
N ASP A 82 17.80 -9.09 22.06
CA ASP A 82 17.70 -9.65 20.72
C ASP A 82 17.79 -8.54 19.66
N TRP A 83 18.40 -8.85 18.52
CA TRP A 83 18.44 -7.93 17.37
C TRP A 83 17.22 -8.17 16.47
N VAL A 84 16.27 -7.25 16.52
CA VAL A 84 15.04 -7.28 15.70
C VAL A 84 15.12 -6.20 14.63
N ASP A 85 14.45 -6.40 13.49
CA ASP A 85 14.33 -5.33 12.49
C ASP A 85 13.49 -4.15 13.03
N ILE A 86 13.75 -2.96 12.47
CA ILE A 86 13.13 -1.72 12.95
C ILE A 86 11.60 -1.74 12.82
N TYR A 87 11.06 -2.34 11.75
CA TYR A 87 9.61 -2.38 11.55
C TYR A 87 8.93 -3.27 12.58
N ASN A 88 9.47 -4.45 12.86
CA ASN A 88 8.98 -5.32 13.93
C ASN A 88 9.06 -4.65 15.30
N ARG A 89 10.07 -3.82 15.54
CA ARG A 89 10.15 -3.02 16.77
C ARG A 89 9.05 -1.96 16.82
N LEU A 90 8.80 -1.26 15.71
CA LEU A 90 7.79 -0.22 15.61
C LEU A 90 6.37 -0.78 15.71
N TYR A 91 6.09 -1.96 15.18
CA TYR A 91 4.80 -2.62 15.34
C TYR A 91 4.42 -2.84 16.80
N ARG A 92 5.39 -3.13 17.67
CA ARG A 92 5.16 -3.25 19.12
C ARG A 92 4.75 -1.92 19.78
N GLU A 93 5.13 -0.80 19.17
CA GLU A 93 4.67 0.54 19.57
C GLU A 93 3.39 0.96 18.83
N ARG A 94 2.74 0.02 18.15
CA ARG A 94 1.51 0.24 17.38
C ARG A 94 1.69 1.22 16.21
N ILE A 95 2.90 1.28 15.66
CA ILE A 95 3.28 2.12 14.53
C ILE A 95 3.41 1.24 13.29
N ILE A 96 2.65 1.56 12.24
CA ILE A 96 2.66 0.89 10.94
C ILE A 96 3.10 1.86 9.87
N PHE A 97 3.95 1.43 8.94
CA PHE A 97 4.37 2.21 7.79
C PHE A 97 3.72 1.71 6.50
N LEU A 98 3.01 2.60 5.80
CA LEU A 98 2.60 2.45 4.42
C LEU A 98 3.57 3.23 3.54
N GLY A 99 4.74 2.64 3.26
CA GLY A 99 5.90 3.31 2.68
C GLY A 99 6.24 2.90 1.25
N ALA A 100 5.36 2.19 0.55
CA ALA A 100 5.57 1.70 -0.80
C ALA A 100 4.29 1.79 -1.63
N GLU A 101 4.34 1.32 -2.89
CA GLU A 101 3.16 1.12 -3.71
C GLU A 101 2.23 0.09 -3.06
N ILE A 102 0.92 0.34 -3.12
CA ILE A 102 -0.10 -0.51 -2.51
C ILE A 102 -0.41 -1.67 -3.46
N ASP A 103 0.11 -2.83 -3.14
CA ASP A 103 -0.20 -4.11 -3.76
C ASP A 103 -0.88 -5.05 -2.77
N ASP A 104 -1.16 -6.28 -3.21
CA ASP A 104 -1.83 -7.27 -2.37
C ASP A 104 -0.94 -7.75 -1.20
N GLU A 105 0.38 -7.80 -1.40
CA GLU A 105 1.32 -8.24 -0.37
C GLU A 105 1.38 -7.22 0.76
N LEU A 106 1.61 -5.94 0.44
CA LEU A 106 1.64 -4.85 1.42
C LEU A 106 0.31 -4.71 2.15
N ALA A 107 -0.81 -4.80 1.41
CA ALA A 107 -2.14 -4.71 2.01
C ALA A 107 -2.37 -5.83 3.02
N ASN A 108 -2.05 -7.08 2.68
CA ASN A 108 -2.19 -8.21 3.59
C ASN A 108 -1.30 -8.08 4.83
N GLN A 109 -0.08 -7.55 4.69
CA GLN A 109 0.81 -7.28 5.82
C GLN A 109 0.21 -6.21 6.75
N VAL A 110 -0.23 -5.08 6.21
CA VAL A 110 -0.83 -3.99 6.99
C VAL A 110 -2.09 -4.46 7.71
N ILE A 111 -2.99 -5.16 7.01
CA ILE A 111 -4.21 -5.72 7.57
C ILE A 111 -3.89 -6.73 8.70
N GLY A 112 -2.96 -7.65 8.45
CA GLY A 112 -2.54 -8.65 9.44
C GLY A 112 -2.00 -8.00 10.72
N VAL A 113 -1.17 -6.96 10.59
CA VAL A 113 -0.65 -6.21 11.75
C VAL A 113 -1.77 -5.45 12.47
N MET A 114 -2.70 -4.81 11.75
CA MET A 114 -3.83 -4.10 12.36
C MET A 114 -4.72 -5.04 13.18
N LEU A 115 -5.08 -6.18 12.61
CA LEU A 115 -5.90 -7.19 13.30
C LEU A 115 -5.19 -7.76 14.54
N TYR A 116 -3.88 -8.00 14.45
CA TYR A 116 -3.09 -8.46 15.58
C TYR A 116 -3.06 -7.41 16.71
N LEU A 117 -2.76 -6.15 16.38
CA LEU A 117 -2.71 -5.07 17.36
C LEU A 117 -4.06 -4.80 18.01
N ASP A 118 -5.16 -4.87 17.26
CA ASP A 118 -6.51 -4.74 17.78
C ASP A 118 -6.85 -5.88 18.76
N SER A 119 -6.44 -7.11 18.42
CA SER A 119 -6.64 -8.27 19.32
C SER A 119 -5.81 -8.21 20.60
N GLU A 120 -4.67 -7.53 20.58
CA GLU A 120 -3.83 -7.33 21.79
C GLU A 120 -4.45 -6.33 22.76
N ASP A 121 -4.88 -5.16 22.27
CA ASP A 121 -5.50 -4.11 23.07
C ASP A 121 -6.28 -3.15 22.16
N SER A 122 -7.58 -3.35 22.05
CA SER A 122 -8.46 -2.52 21.23
C SER A 122 -8.70 -1.10 21.77
N SER A 123 -8.31 -0.83 23.01
CA SER A 123 -8.47 0.50 23.63
C SER A 123 -7.37 1.49 23.22
N LYS A 124 -6.27 1.01 22.66
CA LYS A 124 -5.12 1.82 22.24
C LYS A 124 -5.16 2.14 20.76
N PRO A 125 -4.79 3.36 20.35
CA PRO A 125 -4.75 3.73 18.94
C PRO A 125 -3.63 3.02 18.19
N ILE A 126 -3.82 2.90 16.87
CA ILE A 126 -2.83 2.46 15.89
C ILE A 126 -2.41 3.69 15.08
N TYR A 127 -1.11 3.86 14.88
CA TYR A 127 -0.54 4.97 14.11
C TYR A 127 -0.11 4.46 12.74
N LEU A 128 -0.80 4.92 11.69
CA LEU A 128 -0.48 4.59 10.29
C LEU A 128 0.26 5.76 9.64
N TYR A 129 1.56 5.62 9.46
CA TYR A 129 2.42 6.57 8.77
C TYR A 129 2.44 6.28 7.28
N ILE A 130 2.13 7.31 6.47
CA ILE A 130 1.92 7.18 5.03
C ILE A 130 2.99 7.96 4.27
N ASN A 131 3.65 7.27 3.33
CA ASN A 131 4.53 7.85 2.31
C ASN A 131 4.47 6.94 1.07
N SER A 132 3.39 7.03 0.31
CA SER A 132 3.06 6.08 -0.75
C SER A 132 2.50 6.78 -2.00
N PRO A 133 2.87 6.32 -3.20
CA PRO A 133 2.31 6.81 -4.45
C PRO A 133 0.88 6.31 -4.71
N GLY A 134 0.32 5.46 -3.86
CA GLY A 134 -0.94 4.75 -4.09
C GLY A 134 -0.71 3.36 -4.69
N GLY A 135 -1.65 2.87 -5.46
CA GLY A 135 -1.59 1.54 -6.09
C GLY A 135 -2.96 0.91 -6.28
N SER A 136 -3.07 -0.39 -6.07
CA SER A 136 -4.29 -1.18 -6.27
C SER A 136 -5.47 -0.62 -5.46
N VAL A 137 -6.56 -0.32 -6.15
CA VAL A 137 -7.80 0.16 -5.52
C VAL A 137 -8.41 -0.92 -4.62
N ILE A 138 -8.41 -2.17 -5.06
CA ILE A 138 -9.00 -3.28 -4.29
C ILE A 138 -8.22 -3.51 -2.99
N SER A 139 -6.88 -3.57 -3.08
CA SER A 139 -6.00 -3.74 -1.93
C SER A 139 -6.11 -2.57 -0.95
N GLY A 140 -6.24 -1.34 -1.47
CA GLY A 140 -6.44 -0.16 -0.63
C GLY A 140 -7.81 -0.12 0.04
N LEU A 141 -8.89 -0.52 -0.64
CA LEU A 141 -10.21 -0.65 -0.03
C LEU A 141 -10.22 -1.71 1.08
N ALA A 142 -9.50 -2.83 0.89
CA ALA A 142 -9.38 -3.85 1.94
C ALA A 142 -8.70 -3.29 3.21
N ILE A 143 -7.67 -2.44 3.07
CA ILE A 143 -7.06 -1.74 4.20
C ILE A 143 -8.09 -0.84 4.90
N ILE A 144 -8.85 -0.04 4.13
CA ILE A 144 -9.84 0.88 4.68
C ILE A 144 -10.96 0.13 5.41
N ASP A 145 -11.47 -0.93 4.80
CA ASP A 145 -12.50 -1.75 5.43
C ASP A 145 -11.99 -2.37 6.75
N CYS A 146 -10.73 -2.80 6.79
CA CYS A 146 -10.09 -3.26 8.02
C CYS A 146 -10.00 -2.14 9.06
N MET A 147 -9.57 -0.92 8.67
CA MET A 147 -9.52 0.25 9.56
C MET A 147 -10.88 0.58 10.17
N GLN A 148 -11.97 0.37 9.42
CA GLN A 148 -13.32 0.61 9.90
C GLN A 148 -13.89 -0.56 10.71
N HIS A 149 -13.38 -1.76 10.51
CA HIS A 149 -13.85 -2.98 11.17
C HIS A 149 -13.28 -3.14 12.59
N ILE A 150 -12.01 -2.81 12.77
CA ILE A 150 -11.32 -2.91 14.09
C ILE A 150 -11.87 -1.88 15.08
N GLN A 151 -11.73 -2.15 16.37
CA GLN A 151 -12.18 -1.24 17.44
C GLN A 151 -11.13 -0.19 17.78
N SER A 152 -9.85 -0.48 17.55
CA SER A 152 -8.74 0.47 17.74
C SER A 152 -8.90 1.67 16.82
N GLU A 153 -8.78 2.87 17.34
CA GLU A 153 -8.73 4.08 16.50
C GLU A 153 -7.48 4.09 15.63
N VAL A 154 -7.63 4.38 14.33
CA VAL A 154 -6.49 4.48 13.41
C VAL A 154 -6.18 5.95 13.15
N ILE A 155 -5.03 6.40 13.65
CA ILE A 155 -4.48 7.74 13.43
C ILE A 155 -3.63 7.69 12.17
N THR A 156 -3.98 8.48 11.15
CA THR A 156 -3.24 8.52 9.88
C THR A 156 -2.34 9.76 9.82
N ILE A 157 -1.08 9.58 9.38
CA ILE A 157 -0.09 10.64 9.37
C ILE A 157 0.66 10.63 8.02
N ASN A 158 0.45 11.66 7.21
CA ASN A 158 1.21 11.82 5.97
C ASN A 158 2.60 12.39 6.25
N LEU A 159 3.66 11.63 5.91
CA LEU A 159 5.05 12.06 6.10
C LEU A 159 5.62 12.82 4.90
N GLY A 160 5.37 12.33 3.69
CA GLY A 160 5.92 12.89 2.47
C GLY A 160 4.88 12.99 1.37
N LEU A 161 4.55 11.89 0.75
CA LEU A 161 3.55 11.80 -0.31
C LEU A 161 2.43 10.84 0.08
N ALA A 162 1.19 11.28 -0.05
CA ALA A 162 0.02 10.42 -0.06
C ALA A 162 -0.73 10.67 -1.36
N ALA A 163 -0.53 9.80 -2.36
CA ALA A 163 -1.12 9.99 -3.67
C ALA A 163 -2.13 8.88 -3.99
N SER A 164 -3.14 9.22 -4.81
CA SER A 164 -4.12 8.26 -5.31
C SER A 164 -4.76 7.46 -4.16
N MET A 165 -4.69 6.13 -4.18
CA MET A 165 -5.26 5.27 -3.14
C MET A 165 -4.68 5.54 -1.74
N ALA A 166 -3.43 6.00 -1.62
CA ALA A 166 -2.84 6.37 -0.33
C ALA A 166 -3.48 7.63 0.26
N SER A 167 -3.91 8.61 -0.56
CA SER A 167 -4.65 9.77 -0.08
C SER A 167 -6.04 9.38 0.43
N PHE A 168 -6.61 8.34 -0.15
CA PHE A 168 -7.89 7.79 0.28
C PHE A 168 -7.78 7.11 1.65
N ILE A 169 -6.72 6.30 1.86
CA ILE A 169 -6.42 5.70 3.16
C ILE A 169 -6.14 6.78 4.22
N LEU A 170 -5.39 7.85 3.86
CA LEU A 170 -5.15 8.98 4.75
C LEU A 170 -6.47 9.61 5.23
N ALA A 171 -7.39 9.87 4.30
CA ALA A 171 -8.70 10.48 4.60
C ALA A 171 -9.64 9.54 5.38
N ALA A 172 -9.42 8.22 5.30
CA ALA A 172 -10.21 7.21 6.00
C ALA A 172 -9.85 7.02 7.48
N GLY A 173 -8.79 7.67 7.98
CA GLY A 173 -8.41 7.67 9.38
C GLY A 173 -9.50 8.20 10.31
N SER A 174 -9.37 7.95 11.61
CA SER A 174 -10.31 8.41 12.64
C SER A 174 -10.48 9.92 12.59
N LYS A 175 -11.72 10.39 12.55
CA LYS A 175 -12.03 11.83 12.49
C LYS A 175 -11.37 12.60 13.64
N GLY A 176 -10.79 13.76 13.31
CA GLY A 176 -10.01 14.58 14.26
C GLY A 176 -8.56 14.10 14.44
N LYS A 177 -8.17 12.97 13.84
CA LYS A 177 -6.85 12.33 14.00
C LYS A 177 -6.17 12.01 12.67
N ARG A 178 -6.57 12.68 11.59
CA ARG A 178 -5.93 12.61 10.28
C ARG A 178 -4.95 13.77 10.17
N LEU A 179 -3.65 13.46 10.05
CA LEU A 179 -2.56 14.41 10.24
C LEU A 179 -1.64 14.44 9.01
N ALA A 180 -0.94 15.55 8.82
CA ALA A 180 0.11 15.65 7.81
C ALA A 180 1.25 16.52 8.30
N LEU A 181 2.48 16.22 7.88
CA LEU A 181 3.63 17.10 8.09
C LEU A 181 3.54 18.33 7.15
N PRO A 182 4.09 19.49 7.52
CA PRO A 182 3.91 20.75 6.79
C PRO A 182 4.40 20.70 5.33
N SER A 183 5.49 19.97 5.06
CA SER A 183 6.08 19.84 3.72
C SER A 183 5.52 18.66 2.92
N SER A 184 4.58 17.92 3.48
CA SER A 184 3.99 16.77 2.80
C SER A 184 3.00 17.20 1.71
N ARG A 185 2.78 16.29 0.77
CA ARG A 185 1.88 16.51 -0.36
C ARG A 185 0.82 15.42 -0.42
N ILE A 186 -0.34 15.81 -0.85
CA ILE A 186 -1.46 14.90 -1.07
C ILE A 186 -1.91 15.04 -2.53
N MET A 187 -2.16 13.93 -3.22
CA MET A 187 -2.66 13.95 -4.59
C MET A 187 -3.90 13.08 -4.69
N ILE A 188 -4.93 13.65 -5.25
CA ILE A 188 -6.19 12.96 -5.54
C ILE A 188 -6.42 12.94 -7.05
N HIS A 189 -6.91 11.81 -7.55
CA HIS A 189 -7.33 11.64 -8.94
C HIS A 189 -8.33 10.48 -9.06
N GLN A 190 -8.97 10.37 -10.23
CA GLN A 190 -9.86 9.26 -10.53
C GLN A 190 -9.09 7.93 -10.67
N PRO A 191 -9.74 6.77 -10.42
CA PRO A 191 -9.11 5.48 -10.63
C PRO A 191 -8.72 5.30 -12.09
N MET A 192 -7.54 4.77 -12.31
CA MET A 192 -7.06 4.37 -13.64
C MET A 192 -7.23 2.86 -13.82
N GLY A 193 -7.54 2.45 -15.03
CA GLY A 193 -7.62 1.05 -15.39
C GLY A 193 -7.54 0.89 -16.90
N GLY A 194 -7.27 -0.32 -17.35
CA GLY A 194 -7.25 -0.70 -18.76
C GLY A 194 -7.97 -2.02 -18.94
N ALA A 195 -8.68 -2.17 -20.05
CA ALA A 195 -9.35 -3.40 -20.42
C ALA A 195 -8.75 -3.95 -21.71
N GLN A 196 -8.56 -5.26 -21.78
CA GLN A 196 -8.03 -5.94 -22.94
C GLN A 196 -8.78 -7.26 -23.12
N GLY A 197 -9.24 -7.56 -24.34
CA GLY A 197 -9.99 -8.77 -24.62
C GLY A 197 -11.03 -8.59 -25.71
N GLN A 198 -12.09 -9.37 -25.66
CA GLN A 198 -13.23 -9.24 -26.57
C GLN A 198 -14.06 -7.98 -26.26
N ALA A 199 -14.83 -7.49 -27.23
CA ALA A 199 -15.59 -6.25 -27.09
C ALA A 199 -16.53 -6.24 -25.88
N GLU A 200 -17.17 -7.35 -25.55
CA GLU A 200 -18.03 -7.46 -24.37
C GLU A 200 -17.23 -7.46 -23.07
N ASP A 201 -16.04 -8.08 -23.02
CA ASP A 201 -15.16 -8.04 -21.85
C ASP A 201 -14.71 -6.62 -21.55
N ILE A 202 -14.35 -5.85 -22.60
CA ILE A 202 -13.97 -4.43 -22.47
C ILE A 202 -15.13 -3.60 -21.91
N LYS A 203 -16.37 -3.84 -22.34
CA LYS A 203 -17.55 -3.15 -21.82
C LYS A 203 -17.81 -3.45 -20.34
N VAL A 204 -17.68 -4.72 -19.95
CA VAL A 204 -17.86 -5.14 -18.56
C VAL A 204 -16.80 -4.47 -17.67
N GLU A 205 -15.54 -4.49 -18.09
CA GLU A 205 -14.44 -3.89 -17.34
C GLU A 205 -14.60 -2.36 -17.21
N ALA A 206 -14.95 -1.67 -18.31
CA ALA A 206 -15.22 -0.25 -18.28
C ALA A 206 -16.38 0.11 -17.34
N ALA A 207 -17.45 -0.69 -17.35
CA ALA A 207 -18.57 -0.49 -16.43
C ALA A 207 -18.16 -0.67 -14.96
N GLN A 208 -17.26 -1.63 -14.65
CA GLN A 208 -16.73 -1.83 -13.30
C GLN A 208 -15.86 -0.65 -12.85
N ILE A 209 -14.97 -0.15 -13.70
CA ILE A 209 -14.13 1.03 -13.39
C ILE A 209 -15.02 2.26 -13.08
N LEU A 210 -16.06 2.50 -13.87
CA LEU A 210 -17.02 3.59 -13.64
C LEU A 210 -17.75 3.41 -12.30
N LYS A 211 -18.18 2.20 -11.97
CA LYS A 211 -18.82 1.89 -10.69
C LYS A 211 -17.89 2.12 -9.50
N ILE A 212 -16.62 1.71 -9.62
CA ILE A 212 -15.59 1.95 -8.62
C ILE A 212 -15.40 3.46 -8.42
N ARG A 213 -15.24 4.22 -9.52
CA ARG A 213 -15.11 5.68 -9.47
C ARG A 213 -16.26 6.33 -8.70
N ASP A 214 -17.50 5.97 -9.03
CA ASP A 214 -18.69 6.55 -8.39
C ASP A 214 -18.77 6.20 -6.88
N ASN A 215 -18.32 5.03 -6.49
CA ASN A 215 -18.21 4.64 -5.09
C ASN A 215 -17.12 5.45 -4.37
N LEU A 216 -15.93 5.61 -4.97
CA LEU A 216 -14.86 6.42 -4.39
C LEU A 216 -15.27 7.87 -4.21
N VAL A 217 -15.98 8.46 -5.18
CA VAL A 217 -16.54 9.83 -5.06
C VAL A 217 -17.44 9.95 -3.85
N LYS A 218 -18.35 9.00 -3.63
CA LYS A 218 -19.24 8.99 -2.45
C LYS A 218 -18.46 8.87 -1.14
N MET A 219 -17.46 7.98 -1.09
CA MET A 219 -16.65 7.80 0.09
C MET A 219 -15.81 9.05 0.39
N TYR A 220 -15.18 9.67 -0.61
CA TYR A 220 -14.51 10.97 -0.43
C TYR A 220 -15.47 12.04 0.09
N SER A 221 -16.69 12.12 -0.43
CA SER A 221 -17.70 13.06 0.06
C SER A 221 -18.00 12.87 1.54
N MET A 222 -18.16 11.62 1.98
CA MET A 222 -18.39 11.31 3.41
C MET A 222 -17.18 11.65 4.29
N MET A 223 -15.97 11.41 3.80
CA MET A 223 -14.74 11.64 4.58
C MET A 223 -14.35 13.11 4.65
N THR A 224 -14.55 13.86 3.55
CA THR A 224 -14.13 15.27 3.45
C THR A 224 -15.22 16.27 3.78
N GLY A 225 -16.49 15.89 3.63
CA GLY A 225 -17.63 16.82 3.72
C GLY A 225 -17.85 17.64 2.45
N GLN A 226 -17.10 17.41 1.37
CA GLN A 226 -17.29 18.08 0.09
C GLN A 226 -18.47 17.46 -0.68
N THR A 227 -19.06 18.24 -1.61
CA THR A 227 -20.12 17.72 -2.46
C THR A 227 -19.58 16.76 -3.51
N THR A 228 -20.40 15.81 -3.95
CA THR A 228 -20.04 14.83 -4.97
C THR A 228 -19.67 15.48 -6.31
N GLU A 229 -20.31 16.59 -6.66
CA GLU A 229 -20.02 17.36 -7.87
C GLU A 229 -18.63 17.97 -7.84
N ARG A 230 -18.25 18.55 -6.68
CA ARG A 230 -16.91 19.12 -6.48
C ARG A 230 -15.85 18.03 -6.55
N ILE A 231 -16.04 16.93 -5.84
CA ILE A 231 -15.09 15.80 -5.83
C ILE A 231 -14.94 15.21 -7.22
N THR A 232 -16.05 14.99 -7.96
CA THR A 232 -15.99 14.47 -9.33
C THR A 232 -15.16 15.36 -10.25
N LYS A 233 -15.28 16.68 -10.10
CA LYS A 233 -14.50 17.65 -10.87
C LYS A 233 -13.03 17.64 -10.45
N ASP A 234 -12.75 17.58 -9.16
CA ASP A 234 -11.40 17.66 -8.61
C ASP A 234 -10.60 16.35 -8.82
N LEU A 235 -11.29 15.22 -9.00
CA LEU A 235 -10.70 13.92 -9.33
C LEU A 235 -10.45 13.72 -10.84
N ASP A 236 -10.98 14.56 -11.74
CA ASP A 236 -10.87 14.36 -13.19
C ASP A 236 -9.42 14.37 -13.69
N ARG A 237 -8.55 15.11 -13.03
CA ARG A 237 -7.10 15.19 -13.28
C ARG A 237 -6.32 15.13 -11.98
N ASP A 238 -5.02 14.89 -12.10
CA ASP A 238 -4.13 14.90 -10.95
C ASP A 238 -4.21 16.24 -10.22
N ASN A 239 -4.77 16.22 -9.02
CA ASN A 239 -4.95 17.39 -8.18
C ASN A 239 -4.02 17.29 -6.96
N PHE A 240 -2.96 18.09 -6.95
CA PHE A 240 -1.95 18.13 -5.90
C PHE A 240 -2.30 19.22 -4.88
N LEU A 241 -2.36 18.80 -3.63
CA LEU A 241 -2.65 19.65 -2.48
C LEU A 241 -1.44 19.67 -1.54
N SER A 242 -1.10 20.85 -1.02
CA SER A 242 -0.26 20.97 0.15
C SER A 242 -0.99 20.44 1.40
N ALA A 243 -0.25 20.27 2.50
CA ALA A 243 -0.86 19.84 3.76
C ALA A 243 -1.96 20.81 4.23
N TYR A 244 -1.79 22.11 4.08
CA TYR A 244 -2.76 23.13 4.48
C TYR A 244 -4.01 23.11 3.59
N GLU A 245 -3.83 23.06 2.27
CA GLU A 245 -4.95 22.92 1.33
C GLU A 245 -5.74 21.62 1.56
N ALA A 246 -5.05 20.54 1.92
CA ALA A 246 -5.71 19.27 2.24
C ALA A 246 -6.53 19.34 3.55
N ALA A 247 -6.09 20.14 4.52
CA ALA A 247 -6.86 20.42 5.72
C ALA A 247 -8.12 21.25 5.40
N ASP A 248 -8.00 22.28 4.60
CA ASP A 248 -9.14 23.10 4.15
C ASP A 248 -10.10 22.30 3.28
N TYR A 249 -9.60 21.34 2.51
CA TYR A 249 -10.41 20.43 1.71
C TYR A 249 -11.15 19.39 2.56
N GLY A 250 -10.63 19.07 3.74
CA GLY A 250 -11.19 18.07 4.67
C GLY A 250 -10.61 16.66 4.51
N LEU A 251 -9.53 16.51 3.75
CA LEU A 251 -8.80 15.22 3.63
C LEU A 251 -8.06 14.86 4.92
N ILE A 252 -7.60 15.87 5.64
CA ILE A 252 -6.97 15.75 6.95
C ILE A 252 -7.61 16.71 7.95
N ASP A 253 -7.33 16.53 9.22
CA ASP A 253 -7.89 17.36 10.29
C ASP A 253 -6.91 18.43 10.79
N ARG A 254 -5.60 18.16 10.70
CA ARG A 254 -4.58 19.10 11.21
C ARG A 254 -3.21 18.87 10.56
N VAL A 255 -2.48 19.97 10.36
CA VAL A 255 -1.07 19.95 10.02
C VAL A 255 -0.25 19.96 11.31
N LEU A 256 0.77 19.08 11.41
CA LEU A 256 1.69 19.03 12.53
C LEU A 256 2.79 20.09 12.31
N GLU A 257 2.76 21.15 13.10
CA GLU A 257 3.77 22.19 13.02
C GLU A 257 5.10 21.75 13.66
N TYR A 258 6.20 22.38 13.22
CA TYR A 258 7.50 22.17 13.84
C TYR A 258 7.49 22.74 15.26
N ASN A 259 8.08 22.03 16.22
CA ASN A 259 8.33 22.56 17.55
C ASN A 259 9.37 23.69 17.45
N LYS A 260 8.93 24.94 17.43
CA LYS A 260 9.80 26.13 17.41
C LYS A 260 10.33 26.53 18.78
N GLU A 261 10.02 25.78 19.83
CA GLU A 261 10.39 26.20 21.20
C GLU A 261 11.87 25.93 21.60
N SER A 262 12.69 25.29 20.74
CA SER A 262 14.09 24.99 21.08
C SER A 262 15.13 26.04 20.62
N ASP A 263 14.75 27.05 19.82
CA ASP A 263 15.72 27.96 19.19
C ASP A 263 15.86 29.32 19.88
N THR A 264 15.28 29.52 21.08
CA THR A 264 15.38 30.79 21.81
C THR A 264 16.42 30.78 22.93
N GLN A 265 17.22 29.72 23.05
CA GLN A 265 18.33 29.65 24.03
C GLN A 265 19.61 29.09 23.37
N LEU A 266 20.21 29.84 22.47
CA LEU A 266 21.64 29.78 22.14
C LEU A 266 22.18 31.20 21.99
#